data_f0a4f2576be4175b260a93c4f68ccaff
#
_entry.id   f0a4f2576be4175b260a93c4f68ccaff
#
_cell.length_a   1.000
_cell.length_b   1.000
_cell.length_c   1.000
_cell.angle_alpha   90.00
_cell.angle_beta   90.00
_cell.angle_gamma   90.00
#
_symmetry.space_group_name_H-M   'P 1'
#
loop_
_entity.id
_entity.type
_entity.pdbx_description
1 polymer ?
#
loop_
_entity_poly.entity_id
_entity_poly.type
_entity_poly.pdbx_seq_one_letter_code
_entity_poly.pdbx_strand_id
1 'polypeptide(L)'
;MKTIFQSIDFTTLEAFDNAKKIEEFCAKAIDFQKNSMGISVPAICIYSPFVKQAKCLLKGSGIKVATVACCFPSGQMPFDLKKKEVQYCVEQGADEVDMVISRGTFLEGNYDEVYNEIQAIREICKAPVRLKVILETGELKTPANIRKASELAILAGADFIKTSTGKIAVNATSMAALVMCDTIKEYFETTGQMIGFKPAGGMSTIEDALTYYYIVKDVLGEKWLNKNYFRVGTSRLAGKVMEELTK
;
A
#
# COMPACT_ATOMS: atom_id res chain seq x y z
N MET A 1 10.06 -14.28 10.25
CA MET A 1 8.77 -14.72 9.68
C MET A 1 7.58 -13.96 10.27
N LYS A 2 7.38 -13.91 11.60
CA LYS A 2 6.26 -13.21 12.25
C LYS A 2 6.11 -11.76 11.79
N THR A 3 7.18 -10.97 11.77
CA THR A 3 7.16 -9.56 11.33
C THR A 3 6.72 -9.43 9.87
N ILE A 4 7.19 -10.32 8.98
CA ILE A 4 6.78 -10.32 7.57
C ILE A 4 5.28 -10.59 7.47
N PHE A 5 4.77 -11.62 8.16
CA PHE A 5 3.33 -11.92 8.13
C PHE A 5 2.48 -10.74 8.61
N GLN A 6 2.89 -10.12 9.72
CA GLN A 6 2.25 -8.93 10.28
C GLN A 6 2.43 -7.65 9.44
N SER A 7 3.15 -7.72 8.33
CA SER A 7 3.31 -6.62 7.38
C SER A 7 2.57 -6.86 6.06
N ILE A 8 1.93 -8.01 5.85
CA ILE A 8 1.27 -8.34 4.59
C ILE A 8 -0.07 -7.61 4.46
N ASP A 9 -0.19 -6.73 3.47
CA ASP A 9 -1.49 -6.33 2.93
C ASP A 9 -1.96 -7.45 1.98
N PHE A 10 -2.83 -8.32 2.51
CA PHE A 10 -3.35 -9.47 1.75
C PHE A 10 -4.29 -8.97 0.65
N THR A 11 -3.92 -9.17 -0.62
CA THR A 11 -4.44 -8.39 -1.75
C THR A 11 -5.18 -9.26 -2.74
N THR A 12 -6.38 -8.85 -3.16
CA THR A 12 -7.06 -9.31 -4.37
C THR A 12 -7.55 -8.11 -5.17
N LEU A 13 -7.09 -7.97 -6.41
CA LEU A 13 -7.38 -6.86 -7.30
C LEU A 13 -7.52 -7.39 -8.73
N GLU A 14 -8.38 -8.41 -8.89
CA GLU A 14 -8.65 -9.01 -10.19
C GLU A 14 -9.94 -8.43 -10.79
N ALA A 15 -9.97 -8.22 -12.10
CA ALA A 15 -11.13 -7.64 -12.79
C ALA A 15 -12.42 -8.48 -12.62
N PHE A 16 -12.28 -9.77 -12.29
CA PHE A 16 -13.37 -10.70 -12.02
C PHE A 16 -13.69 -10.90 -10.53
N ASP A 17 -13.12 -10.08 -9.63
CA ASP A 17 -13.50 -10.12 -8.22
C ASP A 17 -14.99 -9.80 -8.06
N ASN A 18 -15.65 -10.56 -7.19
CA ASN A 18 -17.07 -10.45 -6.94
C ASN A 18 -17.37 -10.69 -5.45
N ALA A 19 -18.61 -10.46 -5.05
CA ALA A 19 -19.03 -10.52 -3.64
C ALA A 19 -18.70 -11.87 -2.97
N LYS A 20 -18.93 -13.00 -3.67
CA LYS A 20 -18.63 -14.33 -3.14
C LYS A 20 -17.13 -14.53 -2.93
N LYS A 21 -16.30 -14.09 -3.89
CA LYS A 21 -14.84 -14.19 -3.77
C LYS A 21 -14.31 -13.31 -2.62
N ILE A 22 -14.90 -12.15 -2.39
CA ILE A 22 -14.53 -11.30 -1.25
C ILE A 22 -14.92 -11.92 0.08
N GLU A 23 -16.07 -12.61 0.17
CA GLU A 23 -16.45 -13.38 1.35
C GLU A 23 -15.42 -14.47 1.67
N GLU A 24 -15.08 -15.30 0.68
CA GLU A 24 -14.06 -16.35 0.81
C GLU A 24 -12.69 -15.78 1.17
N PHE A 25 -12.34 -14.61 0.63
CA PHE A 25 -11.09 -13.92 0.88
C PHE A 25 -10.99 -13.38 2.31
N CYS A 26 -12.07 -12.78 2.81
CA CYS A 26 -12.17 -12.33 4.21
C CYS A 26 -12.13 -13.52 5.19
N ALA A 27 -12.85 -14.61 4.88
CA ALA A 27 -12.82 -15.82 5.68
C ALA A 27 -11.38 -16.37 5.78
N LYS A 28 -10.65 -16.43 4.66
CA LYS A 28 -9.25 -16.86 4.64
C LYS A 28 -8.34 -15.97 5.49
N ALA A 29 -8.54 -14.66 5.48
CA ALA A 29 -7.78 -13.74 6.33
C ALA A 29 -8.04 -13.98 7.83
N ILE A 30 -9.28 -14.29 8.20
CA ILE A 30 -9.66 -14.66 9.58
C ILE A 30 -9.07 -16.03 9.96
N ASP A 31 -9.08 -17.00 9.04
CA ASP A 31 -8.52 -18.33 9.28
C ASP A 31 -7.00 -18.28 9.49
N PHE A 32 -6.29 -17.41 8.78
CA PHE A 32 -4.89 -17.13 9.06
C PHE A 32 -4.68 -16.70 10.51
N GLN A 33 -5.52 -15.81 11.03
CA GLN A 33 -5.43 -15.34 12.42
C GLN A 33 -5.70 -16.47 13.42
N LYS A 34 -6.69 -17.31 13.19
CA LYS A 34 -7.01 -18.46 14.06
C LYS A 34 -5.87 -19.48 14.12
N ASN A 35 -5.27 -19.77 12.95
CA ASN A 35 -4.24 -20.81 12.82
C ASN A 35 -2.83 -20.34 13.21
N SER A 36 -2.63 -19.04 13.46
CA SER A 36 -1.34 -18.42 13.81
C SER A 36 -1.28 -17.94 15.28
N MET A 37 -2.01 -18.54 16.19
CA MET A 37 -2.07 -18.11 17.60
C MET A 37 -2.43 -16.61 17.76
N GLY A 38 -3.36 -16.12 16.92
CA GLY A 38 -3.86 -14.74 16.97
C GLY A 38 -3.01 -13.72 16.18
N ILE A 39 -1.98 -14.14 15.48
CA ILE A 39 -1.22 -13.24 14.61
C ILE A 39 -2.01 -13.04 13.32
N SER A 40 -2.31 -11.79 12.93
CA SER A 40 -3.07 -11.49 11.72
C SER A 40 -2.26 -10.70 10.71
N VAL A 41 -2.68 -10.76 9.45
CA VAL A 41 -2.33 -9.74 8.47
C VAL A 41 -2.90 -8.39 8.93
N PRO A 42 -2.19 -7.26 8.74
CA PRO A 42 -2.68 -5.95 9.17
C PRO A 42 -3.89 -5.46 8.40
N ALA A 43 -3.97 -5.80 7.11
CA ALA A 43 -5.07 -5.40 6.24
C ALA A 43 -5.30 -6.41 5.11
N ILE A 44 -6.52 -6.41 4.59
CA ILE A 44 -6.79 -6.84 3.22
C ILE A 44 -6.79 -5.63 2.29
N CYS A 45 -6.47 -5.82 1.00
CA CYS A 45 -6.51 -4.77 -0.01
C CYS A 45 -7.37 -5.23 -1.19
N ILE A 46 -8.44 -4.47 -1.48
CA ILE A 46 -9.51 -4.84 -2.43
C ILE A 46 -9.97 -3.63 -3.25
N TYR A 47 -10.82 -3.85 -4.24
CA TYR A 47 -11.49 -2.76 -4.97
C TYR A 47 -12.60 -2.09 -4.15
N SER A 48 -12.85 -0.82 -4.43
CA SER A 48 -13.77 0.05 -3.71
C SER A 48 -15.22 -0.46 -3.59
N PRO A 49 -15.84 -1.15 -4.57
CA PRO A 49 -17.22 -1.64 -4.45
C PRO A 49 -17.43 -2.65 -3.31
N PHE A 50 -16.35 -3.28 -2.84
CA PHE A 50 -16.42 -4.35 -1.84
C PHE A 50 -16.07 -3.89 -0.42
N VAL A 51 -15.71 -2.62 -0.22
CA VAL A 51 -15.25 -2.11 1.08
C VAL A 51 -16.28 -2.34 2.17
N LYS A 52 -17.53 -1.92 1.94
CA LYS A 52 -18.62 -2.09 2.93
C LYS A 52 -18.84 -3.55 3.33
N GLN A 53 -18.86 -4.45 2.34
CA GLN A 53 -19.00 -5.88 2.59
C GLN A 53 -17.85 -6.41 3.45
N ALA A 54 -16.61 -6.11 3.07
CA ALA A 54 -15.42 -6.54 3.79
C ALA A 54 -15.38 -6.00 5.23
N LYS A 55 -15.78 -4.74 5.44
CA LYS A 55 -15.89 -4.16 6.80
C LYS A 55 -16.87 -4.91 7.68
N CYS A 56 -18.00 -5.34 7.11
CA CYS A 56 -18.96 -6.17 7.86
C CYS A 56 -18.39 -7.54 8.20
N LEU A 57 -17.76 -8.21 7.22
CA LEU A 57 -17.21 -9.57 7.38
C LEU A 57 -16.02 -9.61 8.36
N LEU A 58 -15.19 -8.57 8.39
CA LEU A 58 -14.00 -8.49 9.25
C LEU A 58 -14.27 -7.83 10.60
N LYS A 59 -15.53 -7.52 10.93
CA LYS A 59 -15.88 -6.89 12.21
C LYS A 59 -15.37 -7.72 13.40
N GLY A 60 -14.62 -7.08 14.30
CA GLY A 60 -14.06 -7.71 15.48
C GLY A 60 -12.74 -8.47 15.28
N SER A 61 -12.26 -8.67 14.06
CA SER A 61 -10.99 -9.35 13.76
C SER A 61 -9.75 -8.46 14.00
N GLY A 62 -9.91 -7.14 13.96
CA GLY A 62 -8.79 -6.19 13.98
C GLY A 62 -8.06 -6.06 12.64
N ILE A 63 -8.46 -6.81 11.60
CA ILE A 63 -7.92 -6.70 10.25
C ILE A 63 -8.54 -5.48 9.57
N LYS A 64 -7.70 -4.59 9.05
CA LYS A 64 -8.15 -3.38 8.37
C LYS A 64 -8.58 -3.66 6.92
N VAL A 65 -9.41 -2.78 6.38
CA VAL A 65 -9.78 -2.77 4.96
C VAL A 65 -9.07 -1.62 4.27
N ALA A 66 -8.08 -1.97 3.44
CA ALA A 66 -7.46 -1.07 2.48
C ALA A 66 -8.16 -1.20 1.12
N THR A 67 -8.23 -0.10 0.39
CA THR A 67 -8.79 -0.10 -0.98
C THR A 67 -7.92 0.74 -1.91
N VAL A 68 -7.88 0.35 -3.18
CA VAL A 68 -7.23 1.15 -4.23
C VAL A 68 -8.19 2.21 -4.76
N ALA A 69 -7.66 3.37 -5.16
CA ALA A 69 -8.43 4.49 -5.68
C ALA A 69 -7.63 5.35 -6.68
N CYS A 70 -8.24 6.44 -7.13
CA CYS A 70 -7.74 7.36 -8.15
C CYS A 70 -7.56 6.69 -9.51
N CYS A 71 -8.63 5.98 -9.94
CA CYS A 71 -8.66 5.24 -11.21
C CYS A 71 -7.54 4.18 -11.29
N PHE A 72 -7.37 3.40 -10.23
CA PHE A 72 -6.42 2.30 -10.22
C PHE A 72 -6.72 1.27 -11.33
N PRO A 73 -5.72 0.79 -12.11
CA PRO A 73 -4.28 1.06 -11.95
C PRO A 73 -3.74 2.23 -12.78
N SER A 74 -4.53 2.80 -13.68
CA SER A 74 -4.02 3.75 -14.69
C SER A 74 -3.70 5.14 -14.12
N GLY A 75 -4.44 5.61 -13.14
CA GLY A 75 -4.39 6.99 -12.67
C GLY A 75 -5.06 8.00 -13.63
N GLN A 76 -5.65 7.52 -14.73
CA GLN A 76 -6.16 8.33 -15.84
C GLN A 76 -7.68 8.60 -15.69
N MET A 77 -8.00 9.61 -14.91
CA MET A 77 -9.38 10.06 -14.68
C MET A 77 -9.37 11.56 -14.34
N PRO A 78 -10.41 12.33 -14.73
CA PRO A 78 -10.56 13.71 -14.29
C PRO A 78 -10.50 13.82 -12.76
N PHE A 79 -9.78 14.83 -12.27
CA PHE A 79 -9.47 14.94 -10.84
C PHE A 79 -10.70 14.97 -9.93
N ASP A 80 -11.78 15.67 -10.34
CA ASP A 80 -13.01 15.70 -9.56
C ASP A 80 -13.66 14.33 -9.38
N LEU A 81 -13.50 13.43 -10.36
CA LEU A 81 -13.99 12.06 -10.25
C LEU A 81 -13.10 11.23 -9.32
N LYS A 82 -11.78 11.45 -9.33
CA LYS A 82 -10.87 10.81 -8.35
C LYS A 82 -11.24 11.20 -6.92
N LYS A 83 -11.54 12.47 -6.66
CA LYS A 83 -12.01 12.93 -5.34
C LYS A 83 -13.30 12.22 -4.92
N LYS A 84 -14.27 12.10 -5.83
CA LYS A 84 -15.53 11.38 -5.56
C LYS A 84 -15.33 9.91 -5.29
N GLU A 85 -14.41 9.26 -6.04
CA GLU A 85 -14.05 7.86 -5.80
C GLU A 85 -13.47 7.68 -4.39
N VAL A 86 -12.53 8.53 -3.97
CA VAL A 86 -11.93 8.46 -2.63
C VAL A 86 -12.95 8.77 -1.55
N GLN A 87 -13.82 9.77 -1.75
CA GLN A 87 -14.90 10.07 -0.84
C GLN A 87 -15.81 8.86 -0.64
N TYR A 88 -16.20 8.20 -1.73
CA TYR A 88 -16.95 6.93 -1.68
C TYR A 88 -16.22 5.87 -0.85
N CYS A 89 -14.90 5.65 -1.08
CA CYS A 89 -14.12 4.68 -0.32
C CYS A 89 -14.19 4.94 1.19
N VAL A 90 -14.01 6.19 1.61
CA VAL A 90 -14.06 6.60 3.02
C VAL A 90 -15.46 6.40 3.60
N GLU A 91 -16.51 6.80 2.88
CA GLU A 91 -17.91 6.62 3.29
C GLU A 91 -18.31 5.14 3.43
N GLN A 92 -17.73 4.24 2.60
CA GLN A 92 -17.94 2.80 2.76
C GLN A 92 -17.15 2.20 3.94
N GLY A 93 -16.31 2.99 4.61
CA GLY A 93 -15.59 2.62 5.81
C GLY A 93 -14.20 2.07 5.56
N ALA A 94 -13.54 2.43 4.46
CA ALA A 94 -12.14 2.09 4.25
C ALA A 94 -11.27 2.62 5.40
N ASP A 95 -10.39 1.79 5.94
CA ASP A 95 -9.40 2.18 6.94
C ASP A 95 -8.15 2.78 6.30
N GLU A 96 -7.87 2.39 5.06
CA GLU A 96 -6.68 2.80 4.32
C GLU A 96 -7.03 2.94 2.83
N VAL A 97 -6.50 3.97 2.17
CA VAL A 97 -6.69 4.23 0.75
C VAL A 97 -5.33 4.25 0.05
N ASP A 98 -5.15 3.38 -0.94
CA ASP A 98 -3.95 3.30 -1.78
C ASP A 98 -4.26 4.04 -3.10
N MET A 99 -3.97 5.35 -3.17
CA MET A 99 -4.17 6.15 -4.38
C MET A 99 -3.04 5.96 -5.40
N VAL A 100 -3.35 6.09 -6.68
CA VAL A 100 -2.36 6.14 -7.77
C VAL A 100 -2.16 7.58 -8.22
N ILE A 101 -0.91 8.04 -8.34
CA ILE A 101 -0.60 9.38 -8.87
C ILE A 101 -0.92 9.49 -10.36
N SER A 102 -1.14 10.71 -10.85
CA SER A 102 -1.21 11.06 -12.26
C SER A 102 0.20 11.01 -12.89
N ARG A 103 0.63 9.79 -13.30
CA ARG A 103 2.00 9.54 -13.80
C ARG A 103 2.34 10.34 -15.06
N GLY A 104 1.36 10.48 -15.97
CA GLY A 104 1.55 11.30 -17.17
C GLY A 104 1.91 12.73 -16.80
N THR A 105 1.11 13.36 -15.96
CA THR A 105 1.33 14.71 -15.42
C THR A 105 2.69 14.85 -14.73
N PHE A 106 3.07 13.85 -13.92
CA PHE A 106 4.40 13.82 -13.30
C PHE A 106 5.52 13.78 -14.34
N LEU A 107 5.42 12.93 -15.37
CA LEU A 107 6.45 12.76 -16.40
C LEU A 107 6.57 13.96 -17.34
N GLU A 108 5.52 14.77 -17.47
CA GLU A 108 5.55 16.08 -18.13
C GLU A 108 6.24 17.17 -17.31
N GLY A 109 6.59 16.89 -16.03
CA GLY A 109 7.21 17.85 -15.12
C GLY A 109 6.23 18.73 -14.35
N ASN A 110 4.92 18.47 -14.44
CA ASN A 110 3.87 19.22 -13.75
C ASN A 110 3.75 18.79 -12.28
N TYR A 111 4.82 18.96 -11.52
CA TYR A 111 4.95 18.46 -10.14
C TYR A 111 3.97 19.11 -9.17
N ASP A 112 3.66 20.39 -9.35
CA ASP A 112 2.71 21.12 -8.49
C ASP A 112 1.28 20.54 -8.62
N GLU A 113 0.89 20.12 -9.82
CA GLU A 113 -0.41 19.48 -10.03
C GLU A 113 -0.48 18.13 -9.31
N VAL A 114 0.58 17.31 -9.41
CA VAL A 114 0.65 16.03 -8.71
C VAL A 114 0.65 16.23 -7.18
N TYR A 115 1.38 17.22 -6.68
CA TYR A 115 1.38 17.57 -5.26
C TYR A 115 -0.03 17.98 -4.78
N ASN A 116 -0.68 18.88 -5.51
CA ASN A 116 -2.03 19.35 -5.18
C ASN A 116 -3.08 18.23 -5.26
N GLU A 117 -2.93 17.31 -6.21
CA GLU A 117 -3.77 16.10 -6.30
C GLU A 117 -3.66 15.27 -5.02
N ILE A 118 -2.44 14.93 -4.59
CA ILE A 118 -2.21 14.11 -3.39
C ILE A 118 -2.71 14.84 -2.14
N GLN A 119 -2.44 16.14 -2.02
CA GLN A 119 -2.87 16.94 -0.87
C GLN A 119 -4.39 16.97 -0.75
N ALA A 120 -5.11 17.19 -1.85
CA ALA A 120 -6.57 17.19 -1.83
C ALA A 120 -7.17 15.82 -1.50
N ILE A 121 -6.52 14.72 -1.92
CA ILE A 121 -6.92 13.37 -1.50
C ILE A 121 -6.61 13.15 0.00
N ARG A 122 -5.50 13.67 0.53
CA ARG A 122 -5.19 13.65 1.96
C ARG A 122 -6.28 14.34 2.79
N GLU A 123 -6.82 15.45 2.31
CA GLU A 123 -7.90 16.17 2.99
C GLU A 123 -9.19 15.35 3.09
N ILE A 124 -9.45 14.47 2.13
CA ILE A 124 -10.57 13.51 2.18
C ILE A 124 -10.26 12.36 3.14
N CYS A 125 -9.06 11.83 3.06
CA CYS A 125 -8.58 10.73 3.93
C CYS A 125 -8.14 11.25 5.31
N LYS A 126 -8.99 11.95 6.06
CA LYS A 126 -8.65 12.43 7.41
C LYS A 126 -8.44 11.27 8.37
N ALA A 127 -7.65 11.50 9.42
CA ALA A 127 -7.47 10.49 10.47
C ALA A 127 -8.84 10.03 11.02
N PRO A 128 -9.03 8.72 11.25
CA PRO A 128 -8.00 7.68 11.29
C PRO A 128 -7.69 6.98 9.95
N VAL A 129 -8.25 7.45 8.81
CA VAL A 129 -8.01 6.86 7.49
C VAL A 129 -6.59 7.16 7.02
N ARG A 130 -5.82 6.13 6.67
CA ARG A 130 -4.46 6.28 6.17
C ARG A 130 -4.42 6.41 4.65
N LEU A 131 -3.57 7.29 4.17
CA LEU A 131 -3.29 7.47 2.74
C LEU A 131 -1.96 6.83 2.37
N LYS A 132 -1.99 5.89 1.40
CA LYS A 132 -0.79 5.34 0.79
C LYS A 132 -0.72 5.79 -0.67
N VAL A 133 0.40 6.33 -1.10
CA VAL A 133 0.57 6.89 -2.44
C VAL A 133 1.39 5.93 -3.30
N ILE A 134 0.77 5.40 -4.36
CA ILE A 134 1.40 4.51 -5.34
C ILE A 134 2.11 5.37 -6.38
N LEU A 135 3.44 5.26 -6.43
CA LEU A 135 4.28 6.02 -7.33
C LEU A 135 4.39 5.38 -8.73
N GLU A 136 4.22 4.06 -8.83
CA GLU A 136 4.44 3.24 -10.03
C GLU A 136 5.88 3.34 -10.53
N THR A 137 6.79 2.97 -9.70
CA THR A 137 8.25 3.15 -9.89
C THR A 137 8.79 2.54 -11.19
N GLY A 138 8.15 1.48 -11.70
CA GLY A 138 8.51 0.87 -12.98
C GLY A 138 8.29 1.79 -14.19
N GLU A 139 7.33 2.72 -14.13
CA GLU A 139 7.10 3.72 -15.18
C GLU A 139 7.88 5.02 -14.94
N LEU A 140 8.23 5.34 -13.71
CA LEU A 140 9.12 6.47 -13.38
C LEU A 140 10.58 6.20 -13.80
N LYS A 141 11.01 4.95 -13.85
CA LYS A 141 12.26 4.41 -14.41
C LYS A 141 13.54 4.84 -13.72
N THR A 142 13.74 6.14 -13.46
CA THR A 142 15.02 6.68 -12.96
C THR A 142 15.00 6.90 -11.45
N PRO A 143 16.14 6.76 -10.75
CA PRO A 143 16.25 7.12 -9.34
C PRO A 143 15.81 8.55 -9.05
N ALA A 144 16.12 9.51 -9.94
CA ALA A 144 15.75 10.91 -9.80
C ALA A 144 14.22 11.11 -9.80
N ASN A 145 13.51 10.47 -10.74
CA ASN A 145 12.06 10.55 -10.78
C ASN A 145 11.41 9.87 -9.57
N ILE A 146 11.92 8.69 -9.16
CA ILE A 146 11.41 7.98 -7.99
C ILE A 146 11.60 8.81 -6.73
N ARG A 147 12.78 9.43 -6.56
CA ARG A 147 13.05 10.35 -5.44
C ARG A 147 12.09 11.53 -5.46
N LYS A 148 11.97 12.22 -6.59
CA LYS A 148 11.08 13.39 -6.73
C LYS A 148 9.62 13.04 -6.42
N ALA A 149 9.11 11.93 -6.94
CA ALA A 149 7.75 11.46 -6.65
C ALA A 149 7.56 11.08 -5.17
N SER A 150 8.58 10.49 -4.53
CA SER A 150 8.58 10.17 -3.10
C SER A 150 8.50 11.44 -2.25
N GLU A 151 9.33 12.44 -2.56
CA GLU A 151 9.32 13.74 -1.88
C GLU A 151 7.96 14.44 -1.99
N LEU A 152 7.39 14.51 -3.21
CA LEU A 152 6.07 15.10 -3.43
C LEU A 152 4.98 14.41 -2.60
N ALA A 153 4.97 13.07 -2.63
CA ALA A 153 3.98 12.29 -1.90
C ALA A 153 4.08 12.49 -0.38
N ILE A 154 5.29 12.48 0.16
CA ILE A 154 5.55 12.70 1.59
C ILE A 154 5.14 14.11 2.01
N LEU A 155 5.58 15.13 1.28
CA LEU A 155 5.29 16.54 1.56
C LEU A 155 3.79 16.86 1.43
N ALA A 156 3.07 16.17 0.54
CA ALA A 156 1.62 16.29 0.39
C ALA A 156 0.82 15.53 1.45
N GLY A 157 1.48 14.86 2.41
CA GLY A 157 0.86 14.24 3.59
C GLY A 157 0.54 12.77 3.47
N ALA A 158 1.24 12.02 2.63
CA ALA A 158 1.12 10.56 2.59
C ALA A 158 1.57 9.91 3.91
N ASP A 159 0.78 8.96 4.43
CA ASP A 159 1.20 8.10 5.55
C ASP A 159 2.18 7.01 5.10
N PHE A 160 2.08 6.60 3.83
CA PHE A 160 2.94 5.62 3.17
C PHE A 160 3.24 6.04 1.74
N ILE A 161 4.44 5.71 1.27
CA ILE A 161 4.72 5.63 -0.16
C ILE A 161 4.81 4.16 -0.59
N LYS A 162 4.19 3.84 -1.73
CA LYS A 162 4.06 2.48 -2.27
C LYS A 162 4.71 2.42 -3.64
N THR A 163 5.45 1.35 -3.91
CA THR A 163 6.19 1.23 -5.18
C THR A 163 5.28 1.14 -6.39
N SER A 164 4.28 0.24 -6.36
CA SER A 164 3.64 -0.19 -7.61
C SER A 164 2.18 -0.63 -7.44
N THR A 165 1.45 -0.62 -8.54
CA THR A 165 0.09 -1.18 -8.61
C THR A 165 0.08 -2.72 -8.64
N GLY A 166 1.13 -3.34 -9.15
CA GLY A 166 1.15 -4.78 -9.45
C GLY A 166 0.52 -5.14 -10.80
N LYS A 167 0.18 -4.15 -11.64
CA LYS A 167 -0.53 -4.32 -12.92
C LYS A 167 0.30 -3.94 -14.15
N ILE A 168 1.59 -3.68 -13.96
CA ILE A 168 2.56 -3.43 -15.05
C ILE A 168 3.68 -4.47 -15.01
N ALA A 169 4.52 -4.50 -16.06
CA ALA A 169 5.57 -5.51 -16.20
C ALA A 169 6.67 -5.37 -15.13
N VAL A 170 7.11 -4.15 -14.82
CA VAL A 170 8.15 -3.88 -13.82
C VAL A 170 7.50 -3.28 -12.58
N ASN A 171 7.54 -4.03 -11.48
CA ASN A 171 6.95 -3.62 -10.21
C ASN A 171 8.03 -3.17 -9.20
N ALA A 172 7.94 -3.61 -7.94
CA ALA A 172 8.95 -3.30 -6.93
C ALA A 172 10.34 -3.81 -7.34
N THR A 173 11.35 -2.97 -7.18
CA THR A 173 12.76 -3.30 -7.38
C THR A 173 13.57 -2.86 -6.16
N SER A 174 14.71 -3.51 -5.90
CA SER A 174 15.61 -3.11 -4.81
C SER A 174 16.12 -1.68 -4.97
N MET A 175 16.41 -1.25 -6.22
CA MET A 175 16.82 0.12 -6.51
C MET A 175 15.73 1.13 -6.11
N ALA A 176 14.48 0.90 -6.53
CA ALA A 176 13.37 1.78 -6.17
C ALA A 176 13.15 1.81 -4.65
N ALA A 177 13.23 0.65 -3.99
CA ALA A 177 13.08 0.53 -2.54
C ALA A 177 14.17 1.31 -1.79
N LEU A 178 15.42 1.22 -2.20
CA LEU A 178 16.53 1.97 -1.62
C LEU A 178 16.30 3.49 -1.74
N VAL A 179 15.95 3.98 -2.93
CA VAL A 179 15.68 5.42 -3.16
C VAL A 179 14.51 5.90 -2.30
N MET A 180 13.42 5.14 -2.24
CA MET A 180 12.24 5.49 -1.44
C MET A 180 12.54 5.48 0.05
N CYS A 181 13.24 4.47 0.56
CA CYS A 181 13.63 4.39 1.97
C CYS A 181 14.60 5.49 2.36
N ASP A 182 15.55 5.84 1.48
CA ASP A 182 16.49 6.94 1.70
C ASP A 182 15.75 8.29 1.79
N THR A 183 14.78 8.52 0.91
CA THR A 183 13.91 9.72 0.97
C THR A 183 13.10 9.78 2.28
N ILE A 184 12.56 8.64 2.74
CA ILE A 184 11.86 8.56 4.04
C ILE A 184 12.81 8.88 5.19
N LYS A 185 14.05 8.37 5.15
CA LYS A 185 15.06 8.60 6.18
C LYS A 185 15.41 10.09 6.30
N GLU A 186 15.72 10.73 5.19
CA GLU A 186 16.03 12.17 5.17
C GLU A 186 14.87 13.02 5.70
N TYR A 187 13.64 12.69 5.30
CA TYR A 187 12.46 13.37 5.83
C TYR A 187 12.31 13.19 7.33
N PHE A 188 12.52 11.97 7.84
CA PHE A 188 12.48 11.70 9.28
C PHE A 188 13.59 12.44 10.04
N GLU A 189 14.82 12.45 9.53
CA GLU A 189 15.95 13.16 10.15
C GLU A 189 15.69 14.66 10.25
N THR A 190 14.95 15.22 9.29
CA THR A 190 14.63 16.65 9.25
C THR A 190 13.42 17.03 10.11
N THR A 191 12.38 16.18 10.13
CA THR A 191 11.06 16.53 10.69
C THR A 191 10.69 15.74 11.96
N GLY A 192 11.33 14.61 12.20
CA GLY A 192 10.95 13.65 13.24
C GLY A 192 9.69 12.81 12.89
N GLN A 193 9.07 13.03 11.73
CA GLN A 193 7.84 12.32 11.32
C GLN A 193 8.16 11.02 10.59
N MET A 194 7.54 9.94 11.01
CA MET A 194 7.71 8.63 10.39
C MET A 194 6.72 8.41 9.25
N ILE A 195 7.24 8.11 8.08
CA ILE A 195 6.47 7.70 6.89
C ILE A 195 6.67 6.20 6.65
N GLY A 196 5.62 5.49 6.26
CA GLY A 196 5.69 4.07 5.95
C GLY A 196 6.16 3.78 4.54
N PHE A 197 6.75 2.59 4.35
CA PHE A 197 7.15 2.05 3.06
C PHE A 197 6.34 0.80 2.72
N LYS A 198 5.84 0.72 1.49
CA LYS A 198 5.08 -0.46 0.99
C LYS A 198 5.60 -0.91 -0.38
N PRO A 199 6.51 -1.89 -0.46
CA PRO A 199 6.76 -2.59 -1.71
C PRO A 199 5.51 -3.38 -2.13
N ALA A 200 5.21 -3.41 -3.43
CA ALA A 200 4.07 -4.13 -3.99
C ALA A 200 4.33 -4.60 -5.43
N GLY A 201 3.70 -5.72 -5.80
CA GLY A 201 3.85 -6.36 -7.10
C GLY A 201 5.11 -7.21 -7.23
N GLY A 202 4.96 -8.39 -7.84
CA GLY A 202 6.07 -9.33 -8.08
C GLY A 202 6.49 -10.15 -6.86
N MET A 203 5.97 -9.90 -5.67
CA MET A 203 6.34 -10.63 -4.46
C MET A 203 5.54 -11.92 -4.30
N SER A 204 6.18 -13.04 -4.57
CA SER A 204 5.56 -14.38 -4.54
C SER A 204 6.29 -15.38 -3.65
N THR A 205 7.50 -15.07 -3.22
CA THR A 205 8.33 -15.91 -2.34
C THR A 205 8.67 -15.19 -1.04
N ILE A 206 9.13 -15.96 -0.06
CA ILE A 206 9.60 -15.42 1.23
C ILE A 206 10.85 -14.57 1.02
N GLU A 207 11.73 -15.01 0.13
CA GLU A 207 12.96 -14.32 -0.24
C GLU A 207 12.69 -12.94 -0.84
N ASP A 208 11.64 -12.81 -1.67
CA ASP A 208 11.20 -11.51 -2.19
C ASP A 208 10.89 -10.54 -1.03
N ALA A 209 10.11 -10.99 -0.05
CA ALA A 209 9.75 -10.16 1.11
C ALA A 209 10.94 -9.86 2.03
N LEU A 210 11.84 -10.85 2.23
CA LEU A 210 13.07 -10.68 3.01
C LEU A 210 13.98 -9.61 2.40
N THR A 211 14.07 -9.53 1.08
CA THR A 211 14.84 -8.49 0.39
C THR A 211 14.40 -7.09 0.85
N TYR A 212 13.11 -6.81 0.84
CA TYR A 212 12.58 -5.50 1.28
C TYR A 212 12.63 -5.32 2.80
N TYR A 213 12.48 -6.40 3.56
CA TYR A 213 12.66 -6.37 5.01
C TYR A 213 14.08 -5.91 5.39
N TYR A 214 15.10 -6.47 4.73
CA TYR A 214 16.49 -6.08 5.00
C TYR A 214 16.79 -4.66 4.50
N ILE A 215 16.27 -4.24 3.37
CA ILE A 215 16.41 -2.84 2.92
C ILE A 215 15.83 -1.88 3.97
N VAL A 216 14.62 -2.13 4.47
CA VAL A 216 14.00 -1.31 5.52
C VAL A 216 14.83 -1.35 6.81
N LYS A 217 15.31 -2.52 7.21
CA LYS A 217 16.14 -2.68 8.40
C LYS A 217 17.43 -1.87 8.31
N ASP A 218 18.13 -1.96 7.19
CA ASP A 218 19.45 -1.37 7.01
C ASP A 218 19.39 0.15 6.78
N VAL A 219 18.37 0.64 6.05
CA VAL A 219 18.23 2.07 5.73
C VAL A 219 17.47 2.83 6.81
N LEU A 220 16.32 2.30 7.26
CA LEU A 220 15.42 2.99 8.17
C LEU A 220 15.56 2.55 9.63
N GLY A 221 16.06 1.35 9.86
CA GLY A 221 16.21 0.77 11.19
C GLY A 221 15.01 -0.04 11.67
N GLU A 222 15.22 -0.78 12.76
CA GLU A 222 14.26 -1.76 13.30
C GLU A 222 12.90 -1.16 13.71
N LYS A 223 12.88 0.13 14.10
CA LYS A 223 11.65 0.83 14.48
C LYS A 223 10.61 0.93 13.37
N TRP A 224 11.01 0.79 12.09
CA TRP A 224 10.09 0.70 10.97
C TRP A 224 9.51 -0.70 10.75
N LEU A 225 10.15 -1.76 11.26
CA LEU A 225 9.77 -3.15 11.03
C LEU A 225 8.52 -3.55 11.82
N ASN A 226 7.43 -2.84 11.59
CA ASN A 226 6.12 -3.11 12.17
C ASN A 226 5.00 -2.68 11.20
N LYS A 227 3.79 -3.19 11.44
CA LYS A 227 2.61 -2.95 10.58
C LYS A 227 2.22 -1.48 10.37
N ASN A 228 2.74 -0.57 11.18
CA ASN A 228 2.41 0.85 11.05
C ASN A 228 3.30 1.58 10.05
N TYR A 229 4.47 1.02 9.73
CA TYR A 229 5.46 1.68 8.86
C TYR A 229 6.07 0.79 7.79
N PHE A 230 5.85 -0.54 7.87
CA PHE A 230 6.28 -1.47 6.84
C PHE A 230 5.10 -2.36 6.42
N ARG A 231 4.79 -2.39 5.14
CA ARG A 231 3.79 -3.26 4.54
C ARG A 231 4.34 -3.94 3.30
N VAL A 232 3.78 -5.08 2.96
CA VAL A 232 4.11 -5.86 1.76
C VAL A 232 2.82 -6.17 1.01
N GLY A 233 2.64 -5.57 -0.16
CA GLY A 233 1.44 -5.78 -0.98
C GLY A 233 1.56 -7.05 -1.81
N THR A 234 0.81 -8.10 -1.48
CA THR A 234 0.88 -9.38 -2.18
C THR A 234 -0.43 -10.18 -2.11
N SER A 235 -0.69 -10.98 -3.15
CA SER A 235 -1.81 -11.92 -3.22
C SER A 235 -1.42 -13.36 -2.83
N ARG A 236 -0.15 -13.74 -2.93
CA ARG A 236 0.31 -15.14 -2.88
C ARG A 236 1.15 -15.48 -1.66
N LEU A 237 1.83 -14.51 -1.08
CA LEU A 237 2.83 -14.74 -0.05
C LEU A 237 2.22 -15.17 1.30
N ALA A 238 1.03 -14.67 1.65
CA ALA A 238 0.44 -14.90 2.98
C ALA A 238 0.32 -16.38 3.34
N GLY A 239 -0.14 -17.22 2.38
CA GLY A 239 -0.23 -18.67 2.59
C GLY A 239 1.13 -19.32 2.85
N LYS A 240 2.15 -18.96 2.06
CA LYS A 240 3.51 -19.52 2.19
C LYS A 240 4.17 -19.15 3.52
N VAL A 241 4.02 -17.89 3.93
CA VAL A 241 4.54 -17.44 5.24
C VAL A 241 3.81 -18.12 6.38
N MET A 242 2.50 -18.36 6.22
CA MET A 242 1.70 -19.08 7.19
C MET A 242 2.17 -20.52 7.37
N GLU A 243 2.41 -21.24 6.26
CA GLU A 243 2.95 -22.61 6.28
C GLU A 243 4.28 -22.69 7.03
N GLU A 244 5.17 -21.69 6.86
CA GLU A 244 6.45 -21.65 7.60
C GLU A 244 6.29 -21.29 9.09
N LEU A 245 5.26 -20.51 9.44
CA LEU A 245 5.01 -20.14 10.84
C LEU A 245 4.40 -21.29 11.65
N THR A 246 3.82 -22.28 10.99
CA THR A 246 3.11 -23.42 11.63
C THR A 246 3.92 -24.73 11.63
N LYS A 247 5.11 -24.72 11.02
CA LYS A 247 6.11 -25.79 11.16
C LYS A 247 6.83 -25.72 12.52
#